data_5016dedf8d895d3b5a70b6ea48ed2a21
#
_entry.id   5016dedf8d895d3b5a70b6ea48ed2a21
#
_cell.length_a   1.000
_cell.length_b   1.000
_cell.length_c   1.000
_cell.angle_alpha   90.00
_cell.angle_beta   90.00
_cell.angle_gamma   90.00
#
_symmetry.space_group_name_H-M   'P 1'
#
loop_
_entity.id
_entity.type
_entity.pdbx_description
1 polymer ?
#
loop_
_entity_poly.entity_id
_entity_poly.type
_entity_poly.pdbx_seq_one_letter_code
_entity_poly.pdbx_strand_id
1 'polypeptide(L)'
;GIDEIQRDKRTEYSSLPWSERPVEVKAGKETFELTTDKNGVLRLNLMDNPFAEHDINHLTRLLIRVEDGQDNVRNDATLAISSTLRSKLYEAHGLIYDDLEGDEVSQWVHRVKRLSELGLEEEATELEQSLIELTRNDPELQTEFLKSLAQNGERLVANPGLN
;
A
#
# COMPACT_ATOMS: atom_id res chain seq x y z
N GLY A 1 10.74 -0.19 24.54
CA GLY A 1 10.48 0.82 23.54
C GLY A 1 9.91 0.27 22.25
N ILE A 2 9.48 1.16 21.44
CA ILE A 2 8.97 0.86 20.11
C ILE A 2 9.94 1.49 19.11
N ASP A 3 10.48 0.66 18.22
CA ASP A 3 11.33 1.14 17.14
C ASP A 3 10.50 1.29 15.87
N GLU A 4 10.73 2.37 15.16
CA GLU A 4 10.00 2.69 13.95
C GLU A 4 10.89 2.53 12.72
N ILE A 5 10.40 1.81 11.71
CA ILE A 5 11.02 1.73 10.40
C ILE A 5 9.99 2.15 9.37
N GLN A 6 10.26 3.25 8.69
CA GLN A 6 9.36 3.80 7.69
C GLN A 6 9.93 3.59 6.29
N ARG A 7 9.10 3.04 5.38
CA ARG A 7 9.43 2.82 3.97
C ARG A 7 8.23 3.18 3.12
N ASP A 8 8.35 4.19 2.27
CA ASP A 8 7.28 4.58 1.32
C ASP A 8 5.87 4.52 1.92
N LYS A 9 5.15 3.43 1.63
CA LYS A 9 3.78 3.19 2.09
C LYS A 9 3.70 2.40 3.38
N ARG A 10 4.82 1.84 3.84
CA ARG A 10 4.87 0.96 5.01
C ARG A 10 5.53 1.64 6.18
N THR A 11 4.98 1.35 7.33
CA THR A 11 5.59 1.69 8.60
C THR A 11 5.64 0.43 9.44
N GLU A 12 6.81 0.14 9.96
CA GLU A 12 7.02 -1.02 10.81
C GLU A 12 7.38 -0.55 12.22
N TYR A 13 6.73 -1.16 13.21
CA TYR A 13 7.03 -0.91 14.61
C TYR A 13 7.47 -2.20 15.26
N SER A 14 8.56 -2.14 16.01
CA SER A 14 9.05 -3.27 16.79
C SER A 14 8.97 -2.93 18.26
N SER A 15 8.35 -3.81 19.04
CA SER A 15 8.24 -3.69 20.49
C SER A 15 8.51 -5.06 21.08
N LEU A 16 9.77 -5.36 21.36
CA LEU A 16 10.14 -6.63 21.95
C LEU A 16 9.97 -6.59 23.47
N PRO A 17 9.35 -7.62 24.07
CA PRO A 17 8.94 -8.92 23.55
C PRO A 17 7.46 -9.02 23.10
N TRP A 18 6.91 -8.03 22.47
CA TRP A 18 5.48 -7.92 22.12
C TRP A 18 5.09 -8.79 20.92
N SER A 19 5.31 -10.11 21.01
CA SER A 19 5.09 -11.07 19.94
C SER A 19 3.62 -11.52 19.87
N GLU A 20 3.06 -11.51 18.66
CA GLU A 20 1.70 -11.99 18.37
C GLU A 20 0.63 -11.36 19.26
N ARG A 21 0.77 -10.08 19.55
CA ARG A 21 -0.12 -9.35 20.44
C ARG A 21 -0.92 -8.27 19.72
N PRO A 22 -2.14 -7.98 20.23
CA PRO A 22 -2.96 -6.94 19.64
C PRO A 22 -2.39 -5.56 19.93
N VAL A 23 -2.53 -4.68 18.92
CA VAL A 23 -2.15 -3.29 18.98
C VAL A 23 -3.30 -2.46 18.45
N GLU A 24 -3.71 -1.45 19.21
CA GLU A 24 -4.75 -0.54 18.78
C GLU A 24 -4.16 0.58 17.94
N VAL A 25 -4.73 0.80 16.76
CA VAL A 25 -4.30 1.86 15.85
C VAL A 25 -5.48 2.81 15.64
N LYS A 26 -5.26 4.08 15.91
CA LYS A 26 -6.26 5.13 15.66
C LYS A 26 -5.83 5.96 14.46
N ALA A 27 -6.68 5.97 13.45
CA ALA A 27 -6.51 6.74 12.22
C ALA A 27 -7.70 7.71 12.09
N GLY A 28 -7.46 8.99 12.34
CA GLY A 28 -8.55 9.97 12.39
C GLY A 28 -9.53 9.63 13.49
N LYS A 29 -10.78 9.40 13.11
CA LYS A 29 -11.86 9.05 14.05
C LYS A 29 -12.05 7.56 14.24
N GLU A 30 -11.37 6.76 13.45
CA GLU A 30 -11.51 5.31 13.49
C GLU A 30 -10.41 4.65 14.27
N THR A 31 -10.77 3.59 14.97
CA THR A 31 -9.84 2.78 15.74
C THR A 31 -10.02 1.33 15.30
N PHE A 32 -8.90 0.66 15.05
CA PHE A 32 -8.91 -0.75 14.69
C PHE A 32 -7.75 -1.47 15.35
N GLU A 33 -7.87 -2.78 15.42
CA GLU A 33 -6.89 -3.64 16.07
C GLU A 33 -6.08 -4.37 15.01
N LEU A 34 -4.75 -4.35 15.17
CA LEU A 34 -3.82 -5.12 14.38
C LEU A 34 -3.00 -6.00 15.33
N THR A 35 -2.36 -7.02 14.78
CA THR A 35 -1.59 -7.96 15.58
C THR A 35 -0.13 -7.94 15.14
N THR A 36 0.79 -7.91 16.10
CA THR A 36 2.22 -8.01 15.80
C THR A 36 2.55 -9.43 15.34
N ASP A 37 3.66 -9.55 14.62
CA ASP A 37 4.16 -10.85 14.19
C ASP A 37 4.95 -11.55 15.31
N LYS A 38 5.58 -12.67 14.99
CA LYS A 38 6.37 -13.47 15.93
C LYS A 38 7.55 -12.69 16.51
N ASN A 39 8.03 -11.70 15.78
CA ASN A 39 9.17 -10.89 16.19
C ASN A 39 8.75 -9.60 16.90
N GLY A 40 7.45 -9.43 17.15
CA GLY A 40 6.93 -8.24 17.77
C GLY A 40 6.85 -7.04 16.83
N VAL A 41 6.88 -7.27 15.53
CA VAL A 41 6.82 -6.20 14.52
C VAL A 41 5.39 -5.99 14.06
N LEU A 42 4.97 -4.72 14.07
CA LEU A 42 3.70 -4.29 13.53
C LEU A 42 3.94 -3.69 12.14
N ARG A 43 3.24 -4.21 11.13
CA ARG A 43 3.34 -3.71 9.77
C ARG A 43 2.07 -2.98 9.38
N LEU A 44 2.22 -1.75 8.95
CA LEU A 44 1.14 -0.89 8.49
C LEU A 44 1.34 -0.60 7.01
N ASN A 45 0.39 -1.02 6.18
CA ASN A 45 0.42 -0.72 4.76
C ASN A 45 -0.65 0.32 4.45
N LEU A 46 -0.23 1.56 4.22
CA LEU A 46 -1.13 2.68 4.01
C LEU A 46 -1.83 2.64 2.64
N MET A 47 -1.43 1.73 1.75
CA MET A 47 -2.11 1.49 0.47
C MET A 47 -3.26 0.52 0.57
N ASP A 48 -3.35 -0.25 1.66
CA ASP A 48 -4.39 -1.27 1.84
C ASP A 48 -5.48 -0.79 2.79
N ASN A 49 -6.60 -1.51 2.81
CA ASN A 49 -7.63 -1.28 3.81
C ASN A 49 -7.11 -1.64 5.21
N PRO A 50 -7.53 -0.94 6.26
CA PRO A 50 -8.57 0.11 6.23
C PRO A 50 -8.08 1.49 5.77
N PHE A 51 -6.78 1.71 5.60
CA PHE A 51 -6.24 3.03 5.29
C PHE A 51 -6.67 3.55 3.91
N ALA A 52 -6.84 2.67 2.93
CA ALA A 52 -7.24 3.05 1.58
C ALA A 52 -8.64 3.68 1.50
N GLU A 53 -9.48 3.44 2.50
CA GLU A 53 -10.82 4.02 2.58
C GLU A 53 -10.83 5.42 3.20
N HIS A 54 -9.71 5.84 3.78
CA HIS A 54 -9.58 7.16 4.39
C HIS A 54 -9.21 8.23 3.38
N ASP A 55 -9.57 9.47 3.69
CA ASP A 55 -9.01 10.60 2.99
C ASP A 55 -7.55 10.77 3.44
N ILE A 56 -6.66 10.19 2.68
CA ILE A 56 -5.24 10.15 3.03
C ILE A 56 -4.62 11.55 3.16
N ASN A 57 -5.18 12.56 2.45
CA ASN A 57 -4.69 13.93 2.57
C ASN A 57 -4.86 14.50 3.97
N HIS A 58 -5.84 14.02 4.71
CA HIS A 58 -6.14 14.47 6.06
C HIS A 58 -5.59 13.54 7.14
N LEU A 59 -4.97 12.44 6.74
CA LEU A 59 -4.39 11.48 7.69
C LEU A 59 -2.97 11.90 8.04
N THR A 60 -2.83 12.82 8.99
CA THR A 60 -1.55 13.42 9.35
C THR A 60 -0.75 12.59 10.34
N ARG A 61 -1.41 11.70 11.08
CA ARG A 61 -0.76 10.87 12.09
C ARG A 61 -1.58 9.64 12.41
N LEU A 62 -0.90 8.63 12.91
CA LEU A 62 -1.50 7.44 13.49
C LEU A 62 -1.14 7.40 14.97
N LEU A 63 -2.11 7.06 15.81
CA LEU A 63 -1.86 6.81 17.23
C LEU A 63 -1.84 5.31 17.42
N ILE A 64 -0.76 4.82 18.01
CA ILE A 64 -0.55 3.39 18.23
C ILE A 64 -0.50 3.15 19.72
N ARG A 65 -1.36 2.25 20.19
CA ARG A 65 -1.47 1.94 21.61
C ARG A 65 -1.26 0.46 21.87
N VAL A 66 -0.38 0.20 22.81
CA VAL A 66 -0.08 -1.15 23.27
C VAL A 66 -0.42 -1.21 24.75
N GLU A 67 -1.27 -2.16 25.13
CA GLU A 67 -1.61 -2.37 26.54
C GLU A 67 -1.11 -3.72 27.01
N ASP A 68 -0.41 -3.71 28.13
CA ASP A 68 -0.11 -4.93 28.87
C ASP A 68 -1.20 -5.14 29.90
N GLY A 69 -2.08 -6.09 29.63
CA GLY A 69 -3.25 -6.34 30.48
C GLY A 69 -2.92 -6.85 31.88
N GLN A 70 -1.71 -7.35 32.11
CA GLN A 70 -1.33 -7.88 33.42
C GLN A 70 -0.86 -6.78 34.37
N ASP A 71 -0.16 -5.78 33.83
CA ASP A 71 0.43 -4.71 34.63
C ASP A 71 -0.27 -3.37 34.46
N ASN A 72 -1.32 -3.32 33.65
CA ASN A 72 -2.01 -2.08 33.28
C ASN A 72 -1.06 -1.03 32.67
N VAL A 73 0.04 -1.49 32.11
CA VAL A 73 1.00 -0.61 31.45
C VAL A 73 0.51 -0.32 30.04
N ARG A 74 0.43 0.96 29.73
CA ARG A 74 -0.01 1.44 28.45
C ARG A 74 1.10 2.27 27.81
N ASN A 75 1.49 1.87 26.62
CA ASN A 75 2.45 2.60 25.81
C ASN A 75 1.76 3.16 24.58
N ASP A 76 1.87 4.47 24.40
CA ASP A 76 1.34 5.16 23.24
C ASP A 76 2.50 5.66 22.37
N ALA A 77 2.35 5.53 21.07
CA ALA A 77 3.27 6.09 20.10
C ALA A 77 2.48 6.85 19.05
N THR A 78 3.05 7.94 18.56
CA THR A 78 2.46 8.72 17.47
C THR A 78 3.37 8.62 16.27
N LEU A 79 2.81 8.18 15.15
CA LEU A 79 3.49 8.16 13.87
C LEU A 79 3.00 9.31 13.03
N ALA A 80 3.89 10.25 12.73
CA ALA A 80 3.57 11.35 11.82
C ALA A 80 3.66 10.88 10.37
N ILE A 81 2.67 11.24 9.57
CA ILE A 81 2.68 10.97 8.14
C ILE A 81 2.98 12.30 7.44
N SER A 82 4.16 12.39 6.83
CA SER A 82 4.61 13.64 6.19
C SER A 82 3.70 14.05 5.05
N SER A 83 3.68 15.34 4.73
CA SER A 83 2.91 15.85 3.60
C SER A 83 3.38 15.26 2.27
N THR A 84 4.69 15.03 2.13
CA THR A 84 5.27 14.39 0.94
C THR A 84 4.73 12.99 0.78
N LEU A 85 4.71 12.21 1.86
CA LEU A 85 4.18 10.85 1.82
C LEU A 85 2.67 10.85 1.56
N ARG A 86 1.92 11.76 2.20
CA ARG A 86 0.48 11.87 1.96
C ARG A 86 0.15 12.17 0.49
N SER A 87 0.88 13.11 -0.13
CA SER A 87 0.68 13.45 -1.55
C SER A 87 0.94 12.25 -2.45
N LYS A 88 2.00 11.53 -2.18
CA LYS A 88 2.36 10.32 -2.90
C LYS A 88 1.27 9.25 -2.78
N LEU A 89 0.79 9.00 -1.56
CA LEU A 89 -0.25 8.02 -1.31
C LEU A 89 -1.59 8.43 -1.91
N TYR A 90 -1.92 9.71 -1.89
CA TYR A 90 -3.14 10.22 -2.51
C TYR A 90 -3.14 9.95 -4.01
N GLU A 91 -2.06 10.30 -4.69
CA GLU A 91 -1.92 10.02 -6.12
C GLU A 91 -2.01 8.51 -6.39
N ALA A 92 -1.30 7.71 -5.61
CA ALA A 92 -1.27 6.26 -5.77
C ALA A 92 -2.64 5.61 -5.55
N HIS A 93 -3.41 6.08 -4.57
CA HIS A 93 -4.77 5.59 -4.36
C HIS A 93 -5.64 5.82 -5.60
N GLY A 94 -5.54 7.00 -6.21
CA GLY A 94 -6.27 7.29 -7.45
C GLY A 94 -5.86 6.36 -8.58
N LEU A 95 -4.57 6.12 -8.74
CA LEU A 95 -4.07 5.24 -9.79
C LEU A 95 -4.56 3.79 -9.67
N ILE A 96 -4.77 3.32 -8.44
CA ILE A 96 -5.18 1.93 -8.18
C ILE A 96 -6.70 1.79 -8.08
N TYR A 97 -7.35 2.68 -7.34
CA TYR A 97 -8.75 2.52 -6.96
C TYR A 97 -9.76 3.29 -7.81
N ASP A 98 -9.32 4.30 -8.56
CA ASP A 98 -10.23 5.00 -9.47
C ASP A 98 -10.69 4.05 -10.57
N ASP A 99 -11.96 4.19 -10.95
CA ASP A 99 -12.60 3.34 -11.95
C ASP A 99 -11.80 3.31 -13.24
N LEU A 100 -11.66 2.11 -13.81
CA LEU A 100 -11.01 1.88 -15.10
C LEU A 100 -11.96 2.05 -16.28
N GLU A 101 -13.26 2.21 -16.02
CA GLU A 101 -14.26 2.36 -17.05
C GLU A 101 -13.95 3.58 -17.92
N GLY A 102 -13.91 3.36 -19.23
CA GLY A 102 -13.57 4.42 -20.16
C GLY A 102 -12.08 4.63 -20.38
N ASP A 103 -11.22 3.96 -19.61
CA ASP A 103 -9.79 4.05 -19.85
C ASP A 103 -9.40 3.37 -21.16
N GLU A 104 -8.48 4.01 -21.86
CA GLU A 104 -7.79 3.39 -22.99
C GLU A 104 -6.55 2.66 -22.48
N VAL A 105 -5.98 1.82 -23.33
CA VAL A 105 -4.76 1.05 -22.99
C VAL A 105 -3.61 1.98 -22.55
N SER A 106 -3.47 3.12 -23.21
CA SER A 106 -2.45 4.10 -22.85
C SER A 106 -2.61 4.61 -21.42
N GLN A 107 -3.84 4.72 -20.94
CA GLN A 107 -4.14 5.14 -19.56
C GLN A 107 -3.81 4.04 -18.57
N TRP A 108 -4.06 2.78 -18.93
CA TRP A 108 -3.66 1.63 -18.09
C TRP A 108 -2.14 1.59 -17.93
N VAL A 109 -1.42 1.76 -19.04
CA VAL A 109 0.05 1.81 -19.03
C VAL A 109 0.54 2.96 -18.17
N HIS A 110 -0.11 4.12 -18.29
CA HIS A 110 0.23 5.28 -17.46
C HIS A 110 0.09 4.98 -15.97
N ARG A 111 -0.98 4.31 -15.57
CA ARG A 111 -1.21 3.96 -14.16
C ARG A 111 -0.09 3.08 -13.61
N VAL A 112 0.25 2.01 -14.33
CA VAL A 112 1.33 1.09 -13.93
C VAL A 112 2.67 1.82 -13.87
N LYS A 113 2.99 2.57 -14.92
CA LYS A 113 4.23 3.33 -15.01
C LYS A 113 4.36 4.34 -13.88
N ARG A 114 3.31 5.09 -13.61
CA ARG A 114 3.33 6.12 -12.58
C ARG A 114 3.53 5.54 -11.18
N LEU A 115 2.90 4.43 -10.88
CA LEU A 115 3.13 3.71 -9.61
C LEU A 115 4.61 3.33 -9.46
N SER A 116 5.21 2.84 -10.53
CA SER A 116 6.63 2.50 -10.54
C SER A 116 7.51 3.73 -10.32
N GLU A 117 7.19 4.85 -10.98
CA GLU A 117 7.90 6.12 -10.78
C GLU A 117 7.80 6.65 -9.35
N LEU A 118 6.69 6.39 -8.70
CA LEU A 118 6.48 6.74 -7.29
C LEU A 118 7.25 5.80 -6.34
N GLY A 119 7.93 4.80 -6.86
CA GLY A 119 8.65 3.81 -6.06
C GLY A 119 7.76 2.71 -5.50
N LEU A 120 6.52 2.62 -5.95
CA LEU A 120 5.54 1.63 -5.48
C LEU A 120 5.52 0.41 -6.39
N GLU A 121 6.65 -0.30 -6.46
CA GLU A 121 6.84 -1.42 -7.38
C GLU A 121 5.89 -2.59 -7.12
N GLU A 122 5.61 -2.86 -5.86
CA GLU A 122 4.69 -3.92 -5.50
C GLU A 122 3.27 -3.62 -6.01
N GLU A 123 2.80 -2.40 -5.81
CA GLU A 123 1.49 -1.96 -6.28
C GLU A 123 1.43 -1.90 -7.80
N ALA A 124 2.50 -1.46 -8.44
CA ALA A 124 2.59 -1.45 -9.89
C ALA A 124 2.47 -2.87 -10.45
N THR A 125 3.14 -3.83 -9.83
CA THR A 125 3.08 -5.24 -10.22
C THR A 125 1.66 -5.81 -10.01
N GLU A 126 1.04 -5.50 -8.89
CA GLU A 126 -0.32 -5.96 -8.59
C GLU A 126 -1.32 -5.39 -9.59
N LEU A 127 -1.21 -4.11 -9.95
CA LEU A 127 -2.08 -3.51 -10.96
C LEU A 127 -1.87 -4.14 -12.33
N GLU A 128 -0.62 -4.34 -12.72
CA GLU A 128 -0.28 -5.03 -13.96
C GLU A 128 -0.93 -6.42 -14.04
N GLN A 129 -0.80 -7.20 -12.97
CA GLN A 129 -1.42 -8.53 -12.90
C GLN A 129 -2.94 -8.45 -12.95
N SER A 130 -3.54 -7.47 -12.30
CA SER A 130 -4.99 -7.26 -12.34
C SER A 130 -5.47 -6.94 -13.75
N LEU A 131 -4.72 -6.14 -14.50
CA LEU A 131 -5.07 -5.80 -15.89
C LEU A 131 -4.88 -6.99 -16.83
N ILE A 132 -3.88 -7.83 -16.60
CA ILE A 132 -3.70 -9.08 -17.34
C ILE A 132 -4.89 -10.00 -17.09
N GLU A 133 -5.30 -10.14 -15.84
CA GLU A 133 -6.46 -10.97 -15.48
C GLU A 133 -7.76 -10.41 -16.06
N LEU A 134 -7.94 -9.10 -16.01
CA LEU A 134 -9.12 -8.42 -16.56
C LEU A 134 -9.27 -8.68 -18.07
N THR A 135 -8.15 -8.78 -18.78
CA THR A 135 -8.12 -8.98 -20.24
C THR A 135 -7.93 -10.44 -20.65
N ARG A 136 -8.01 -11.37 -19.72
CA ARG A 136 -7.74 -12.78 -19.97
C ARG A 136 -8.57 -13.36 -21.12
N ASN A 137 -9.82 -12.94 -21.24
CA ASN A 137 -10.74 -13.44 -22.27
C ASN A 137 -10.77 -12.55 -23.53
N ASP A 138 -9.87 -11.58 -23.62
CA ASP A 138 -9.72 -10.69 -24.77
C ASP A 138 -8.23 -10.63 -25.17
N PRO A 139 -7.77 -11.65 -25.96
CA PRO A 139 -6.35 -11.74 -26.31
C PRO A 139 -5.80 -10.54 -27.07
N GLU A 140 -6.61 -9.90 -27.89
CA GLU A 140 -6.17 -8.73 -28.67
C GLU A 140 -5.89 -7.55 -27.74
N LEU A 141 -6.82 -7.30 -26.84
CA LEU A 141 -6.68 -6.20 -25.85
C LEU A 141 -5.51 -6.46 -24.92
N GLN A 142 -5.36 -7.69 -24.43
CA GLN A 142 -4.24 -8.06 -23.59
C GLN A 142 -2.90 -7.86 -24.29
N THR A 143 -2.81 -8.29 -25.54
CA THR A 143 -1.61 -8.12 -26.35
C THR A 143 -1.29 -6.64 -26.55
N GLU A 144 -2.29 -5.82 -26.85
CA GLU A 144 -2.13 -4.38 -26.98
C GLU A 144 -1.58 -3.75 -25.69
N PHE A 145 -2.14 -4.12 -24.56
CA PHE A 145 -1.67 -3.63 -23.27
C PHE A 145 -0.20 -4.02 -23.01
N LEU A 146 0.12 -5.29 -23.18
CA LEU A 146 1.49 -5.78 -22.91
C LEU A 146 2.52 -5.19 -23.86
N LYS A 147 2.16 -5.01 -25.13
CA LYS A 147 3.02 -4.34 -26.11
C LYS A 147 3.25 -2.86 -25.74
N SER A 148 2.18 -2.17 -25.39
CA SER A 148 2.27 -0.77 -25.03
C SER A 148 3.13 -0.58 -23.77
N LEU A 149 2.99 -1.46 -22.82
CA LEU A 149 3.80 -1.46 -21.60
C LEU A 149 5.28 -1.64 -21.93
N ALA A 150 5.61 -2.59 -22.80
CA ALA A 150 6.98 -2.85 -23.22
C ALA A 150 7.57 -1.69 -24.05
N GLN A 151 6.78 -1.11 -24.94
CA GLN A 151 7.22 0.01 -25.80
C GLN A 151 7.55 1.27 -25.01
N ASN A 152 6.96 1.45 -23.86
CA ASN A 152 7.26 2.60 -23.01
C ASN A 152 8.51 2.39 -22.15
N GLY A 153 9.30 1.36 -22.44
CA GLY A 153 10.54 1.07 -21.73
C GLY A 153 10.31 0.67 -20.28
N GLU A 154 9.12 0.20 -20.00
CA GLU A 154 8.70 -0.02 -18.65
C GLU A 154 8.94 -1.44 -18.19
N ARG A 155 8.39 -1.76 -17.11
CA ARG A 155 8.56 -3.02 -16.43
C ARG A 155 7.81 -4.15 -17.15
N LEU A 156 8.46 -5.28 -17.34
CA LEU A 156 7.85 -6.52 -17.78
C LEU A 156 7.83 -7.51 -16.61
N VAL A 157 7.35 -7.04 -15.49
CA VAL A 157 7.44 -7.78 -14.24
C VAL A 157 6.44 -8.91 -14.21
N ALA A 158 6.90 -10.07 -13.77
CA ALA A 158 6.05 -11.21 -13.44
C ALA A 158 5.20 -11.76 -14.58
N ASN A 159 5.62 -11.53 -15.83
CA ASN A 159 4.97 -12.18 -16.97
C ASN A 159 5.99 -12.99 -17.77
N PRO A 160 6.18 -14.27 -17.43
CA PRO A 160 7.18 -15.10 -18.11
C PRO A 160 6.91 -15.30 -19.61
N GLY A 161 5.70 -15.07 -20.06
CA GLY A 161 5.37 -15.18 -21.48
C GLY A 161 5.97 -14.08 -22.35
N LEU A 162 6.52 -13.03 -21.78
CA LEU A 162 7.11 -11.91 -22.50
C LEU A 162 8.64 -11.92 -22.51
N ASN A 163 9.22 -12.82 -21.83
CA ASN A 163 10.69 -12.93 -21.75
C ASN A 163 11.24 -13.83 -22.83
#